data_1f4c89e7421afae15d35837742cbe928
#
_entry.id   1f4c89e7421afae15d35837742cbe928
#
_cell.length_a   1.000
_cell.length_b   1.000
_cell.length_c   1.000
_cell.angle_alpha   90.00
_cell.angle_beta   90.00
_cell.angle_gamma   90.00
#
_symmetry.space_group_name_H-M   'P 1'
#
loop_
_entity.id
_entity.type
_entity.pdbx_description
1 polymer ?
#
loop_
_entity_poly.entity_id
_entity_poly.type
_entity_poly.pdbx_seq_one_letter_code
_entity_poly.pdbx_strand_id
1 'polypeptide(L)'
;MVILWVALALDNLSAHAHDDVKKIFADDHVLLVCFEAQTTESAQPIDDGHGMSVRCYIGNLLEKWLMIDDNLEKWESKLTASERRVLMTNLVAEASDLALMEDRMRVGCFRRTGLVKVKVKIFACCLCHK
;
A
#
# COMPACT_ATOMS: atom_id res chain seq x y z
N MET A 1 4.42 31.88 1.10
CA MET A 1 4.19 30.55 0.45
C MET A 1 4.83 29.51 1.36
N VAL A 2 4.06 28.61 1.96
CA VAL A 2 4.61 27.54 2.81
C VAL A 2 4.94 26.37 1.88
N ILE A 3 6.21 26.02 1.79
CA ILE A 3 6.64 24.82 1.05
C ILE A 3 6.42 23.63 1.96
N LEU A 4 5.52 22.74 1.59
CA LEU A 4 5.26 21.50 2.29
C LEU A 4 6.19 20.41 1.74
N TRP A 5 7.03 19.87 2.61
CA TRP A 5 7.82 18.68 2.30
C TRP A 5 7.03 17.41 2.62
N VAL A 6 7.09 16.44 1.73
CA VAL A 6 6.51 15.11 1.92
C VAL A 6 7.62 14.10 2.15
N ALA A 7 7.50 13.24 3.13
CA ALA A 7 8.44 12.14 3.33
C ALA A 7 7.88 10.86 2.68
N LEU A 8 8.69 10.24 1.82
CA LEU A 8 8.42 8.96 1.20
C LEU A 8 9.39 7.92 1.77
N ALA A 9 8.85 6.94 2.49
CA ALA A 9 9.64 5.85 3.04
C ALA A 9 9.65 4.67 2.05
N LEU A 10 10.83 4.21 1.71
CA LEU A 10 11.07 3.14 0.73
C LEU A 10 11.90 2.03 1.34
N ASP A 11 11.79 0.83 0.77
CA ASP A 11 12.66 -0.28 1.08
C ASP A 11 14.12 0.01 0.65
N ASN A 12 15.04 -0.83 1.11
CA ASN A 12 16.47 -0.70 0.82
C ASN A 12 16.85 -1.33 -0.53
N LEU A 13 16.05 -1.11 -1.58
CA LEU A 13 16.41 -1.52 -2.91
C LEU A 13 17.50 -0.57 -3.46
N SER A 14 18.57 -1.13 -4.03
CA SER A 14 19.70 -0.34 -4.55
C SER A 14 19.28 0.72 -5.59
N ALA A 15 18.24 0.44 -6.38
CA ALA A 15 17.67 1.40 -7.32
C ALA A 15 17.09 2.65 -6.64
N HIS A 16 16.53 2.52 -5.43
CA HIS A 16 15.98 3.65 -4.67
C HIS A 16 17.06 4.52 -4.03
N ALA A 17 18.24 3.95 -3.79
CA ALA A 17 19.37 4.64 -3.17
C ALA A 17 20.21 5.45 -4.17
N HIS A 18 19.92 5.38 -5.47
CA HIS A 18 20.67 6.08 -6.51
C HIS A 18 20.55 7.60 -6.36
N ASP A 19 21.65 8.32 -6.52
CA ASP A 19 21.69 9.76 -6.26
C ASP A 19 20.82 10.57 -7.24
N ASP A 20 20.68 10.12 -8.48
CA ASP A 20 19.79 10.75 -9.47
C ASP A 20 18.32 10.65 -9.04
N VAL A 21 17.92 9.51 -8.46
CA VAL A 21 16.56 9.31 -7.92
C VAL A 21 16.32 10.27 -6.75
N LYS A 22 17.27 10.33 -5.80
CA LYS A 22 17.18 11.27 -4.66
C LYS A 22 17.06 12.71 -5.10
N LYS A 23 17.82 13.11 -6.14
CA LYS A 23 17.78 14.45 -6.68
C LYS A 23 16.43 14.80 -7.29
N ILE A 24 15.86 13.90 -8.12
CA ILE A 24 14.54 14.10 -8.73
C ILE A 24 13.49 14.35 -7.65
N PHE A 25 13.46 13.50 -6.61
CA PHE A 25 12.49 13.65 -5.52
C PHE A 25 12.74 14.92 -4.68
N ALA A 26 14.00 15.31 -4.48
CA ALA A 26 14.32 16.53 -3.75
C ALA A 26 13.85 17.78 -4.51
N ASP A 27 13.96 17.80 -5.84
CA ASP A 27 13.47 18.89 -6.69
C ASP A 27 11.95 19.06 -6.58
N ASP A 28 11.22 17.96 -6.33
CA ASP A 28 9.77 17.94 -6.08
C ASP A 28 9.40 18.10 -4.59
N HIS A 29 10.33 18.48 -3.74
CA HIS A 29 10.13 18.62 -2.29
C HIS A 29 9.72 17.32 -1.57
N VAL A 30 10.21 16.19 -2.06
CA VAL A 30 10.01 14.88 -1.44
C VAL A 30 11.30 14.41 -0.78
N LEU A 31 11.25 14.19 0.52
CA LEU A 31 12.34 13.58 1.29
C LEU A 31 12.24 12.05 1.18
N LEU A 32 13.25 11.43 0.59
CA LEU A 32 13.36 9.98 0.58
C LEU A 32 13.98 9.46 1.88
N VAL A 33 13.29 8.54 2.54
CA VAL A 33 13.77 7.82 3.73
C VAL A 33 13.85 6.35 3.37
N CYS A 34 15.07 5.81 3.26
CA CYS A 34 15.28 4.39 3.01
C CYS A 34 15.40 3.65 4.36
N PHE A 35 14.71 2.52 4.49
CA PHE A 35 14.86 1.65 5.65
C PHE A 35 16.24 1.00 5.64
N GLU A 36 16.77 0.69 6.81
CA GLU A 36 18.00 -0.09 6.92
C GLU A 36 17.80 -1.51 6.41
N ALA A 37 18.88 -2.12 5.91
CA ALA A 37 18.84 -3.52 5.48
C ALA A 37 18.43 -4.43 6.65
N GLN A 38 17.62 -5.44 6.37
CA GLN A 38 17.12 -6.42 7.34
C GLN A 38 16.20 -5.87 8.45
N THR A 39 15.65 -4.66 8.29
CA THR A 39 14.68 -4.08 9.24
C THR A 39 13.24 -4.13 8.73
N THR A 40 12.98 -4.81 7.63
CA THR A 40 11.68 -4.85 6.95
C THR A 40 10.54 -5.20 7.89
N GLU A 41 10.69 -6.27 8.69
CA GLU A 41 9.63 -6.75 9.59
C GLU A 41 9.28 -5.77 10.72
N SER A 42 10.23 -4.94 11.14
CA SER A 42 10.06 -4.05 12.30
C SER A 42 9.90 -2.58 11.94
N ALA A 43 10.36 -2.17 10.75
CA ALA A 43 10.42 -0.77 10.35
C ALA A 43 9.45 -0.39 9.25
N GLN A 44 8.93 -1.36 8.49
CA GLN A 44 7.99 -1.08 7.40
C GLN A 44 6.54 -1.14 7.88
N PRO A 45 5.77 -0.04 7.78
CA PRO A 45 4.36 -0.02 8.20
C PRO A 45 3.49 -1.02 7.44
N ILE A 46 3.86 -1.36 6.21
CA ILE A 46 3.12 -2.32 5.40
C ILE A 46 3.19 -3.73 6.01
N ASP A 47 4.34 -4.12 6.54
CA ASP A 47 4.54 -5.42 7.17
C ASP A 47 4.00 -5.45 8.61
N ASP A 48 3.92 -4.29 9.27
CA ASP A 48 3.36 -4.14 10.62
C ASP A 48 1.81 -4.14 10.65
N GLY A 49 1.15 -4.65 9.63
CA GLY A 49 -0.30 -4.92 9.64
C GLY A 49 -1.10 -4.35 8.48
N HIS A 50 -0.67 -3.28 7.80
CA HIS A 50 -1.41 -2.75 6.66
C HIS A 50 -1.55 -3.79 5.54
N GLY A 51 -0.46 -4.47 5.20
CA GLY A 51 -0.46 -5.55 4.22
C GLY A 51 -1.34 -6.74 4.62
N MET A 52 -1.45 -7.03 5.94
CA MET A 52 -2.36 -8.05 6.45
C MET A 52 -3.82 -7.64 6.23
N SER A 53 -4.18 -6.39 6.53
CA SER A 53 -5.53 -5.87 6.28
C SER A 53 -5.91 -5.98 4.81
N VAL A 54 -5.04 -5.57 3.90
CA VAL A 54 -5.28 -5.70 2.45
C VAL A 54 -5.49 -7.15 2.06
N ARG A 55 -4.66 -8.09 2.55
CA ARG A 55 -4.83 -9.53 2.27
C ARG A 55 -6.17 -10.08 2.77
N CYS A 56 -6.59 -9.68 3.97
CA CYS A 56 -7.89 -10.07 4.51
C CYS A 56 -9.04 -9.56 3.64
N TYR A 57 -8.99 -8.30 3.20
CA TYR A 57 -10.00 -7.75 2.30
C TYR A 57 -10.03 -8.45 0.94
N ILE A 58 -8.87 -8.75 0.34
CA ILE A 58 -8.79 -9.52 -0.91
C ILE A 58 -9.49 -10.87 -0.74
N GLY A 59 -9.19 -11.60 0.36
CA GLY A 59 -9.81 -12.89 0.65
C GLY A 59 -11.32 -12.77 0.76
N ASN A 60 -11.82 -11.82 1.53
CA ASN A 60 -13.25 -11.60 1.72
C ASN A 60 -13.98 -11.20 0.42
N LEU A 61 -13.35 -10.35 -0.39
CA LEU A 61 -13.92 -9.93 -1.68
C LEU A 61 -13.94 -11.07 -2.69
N LEU A 62 -12.87 -11.86 -2.75
CA LEU A 62 -12.82 -13.05 -3.60
C LEU A 62 -13.88 -14.08 -3.17
N GLU A 63 -14.00 -14.36 -1.87
CA GLU A 63 -15.03 -15.26 -1.35
C GLU A 63 -16.44 -14.80 -1.73
N LYS A 64 -16.76 -13.53 -1.52
CA LYS A 64 -18.03 -12.95 -1.94
C LYS A 64 -18.27 -13.11 -3.44
N TRP A 65 -17.24 -12.87 -4.26
CA TRP A 65 -17.35 -13.02 -5.70
C TRP A 65 -17.60 -14.49 -6.09
N LEU A 66 -16.92 -15.44 -5.47
CA LEU A 66 -17.09 -16.89 -5.71
C LEU A 66 -18.50 -17.40 -5.34
N MET A 67 -19.14 -16.76 -4.35
CA MET A 67 -20.50 -17.13 -3.92
C MET A 67 -21.60 -16.64 -4.86
N ILE A 68 -21.29 -15.81 -5.87
CA ILE A 68 -22.28 -15.28 -6.81
C ILE A 68 -22.41 -16.24 -8.00
N ASP A 69 -23.62 -16.76 -8.23
CA ASP A 69 -24.01 -17.56 -9.41
C ASP A 69 -22.96 -18.64 -9.77
N ASP A 70 -22.54 -18.67 -11.04
CA ASP A 70 -21.60 -19.65 -11.59
C ASP A 70 -20.12 -19.22 -11.45
N ASN A 71 -19.81 -18.25 -10.59
CA ASN A 71 -18.46 -17.70 -10.51
C ASN A 71 -17.44 -18.71 -9.99
N LEU A 72 -17.85 -19.64 -9.13
CA LEU A 72 -16.98 -20.71 -8.67
C LEU A 72 -16.57 -21.60 -9.85
N GLU A 73 -17.53 -22.03 -10.67
CA GLU A 73 -17.25 -22.85 -11.86
C GLU A 73 -16.38 -22.08 -12.88
N LYS A 74 -16.67 -20.79 -13.07
CA LYS A 74 -15.84 -19.92 -13.92
C LYS A 74 -14.40 -19.85 -13.41
N TRP A 75 -14.21 -19.67 -12.10
CA TRP A 75 -12.90 -19.64 -11.48
C TRP A 75 -12.13 -20.93 -11.68
N GLU A 76 -12.78 -22.08 -11.49
CA GLU A 76 -12.12 -23.39 -11.57
C GLU A 76 -11.75 -23.80 -13.00
N SER A 77 -12.61 -23.52 -13.97
CA SER A 77 -12.50 -24.14 -15.29
C SER A 77 -12.60 -23.21 -16.50
N LYS A 78 -13.22 -22.00 -16.37
CA LYS A 78 -13.56 -21.18 -17.53
C LYS A 78 -12.69 -19.94 -17.70
N LEU A 79 -12.16 -19.36 -16.61
CA LEU A 79 -11.34 -18.16 -16.69
C LEU A 79 -9.96 -18.45 -17.26
N THR A 80 -9.58 -17.66 -18.25
CA THR A 80 -8.22 -17.61 -18.74
C THR A 80 -7.28 -16.96 -17.71
N ALA A 81 -5.97 -17.16 -17.87
CA ALA A 81 -4.97 -16.50 -17.01
C ALA A 81 -5.06 -14.96 -17.08
N SER A 82 -5.43 -14.41 -18.23
CA SER A 82 -5.62 -12.96 -18.40
C SER A 82 -6.82 -12.45 -17.60
N GLU A 83 -7.96 -13.10 -17.71
CA GLU A 83 -9.19 -12.73 -17.00
C GLU A 83 -9.01 -12.85 -15.47
N ARG A 84 -8.31 -13.90 -15.00
CA ARG A 84 -7.96 -14.01 -13.57
C ARG A 84 -7.08 -12.87 -13.08
N ARG A 85 -6.11 -12.42 -13.88
CA ARG A 85 -5.27 -11.26 -13.52
C ARG A 85 -6.09 -9.99 -13.44
N VAL A 86 -6.99 -9.74 -14.40
CA VAL A 86 -7.87 -8.57 -14.38
C VAL A 86 -8.77 -8.60 -13.15
N LEU A 87 -9.41 -9.74 -12.86
CA LEU A 87 -10.23 -9.91 -11.67
C LEU A 87 -9.42 -9.62 -10.39
N MET A 88 -8.25 -10.26 -10.24
CA MET A 88 -7.40 -10.05 -9.07
C MET A 88 -6.95 -8.60 -8.93
N THR A 89 -6.63 -7.92 -10.03
CA THR A 89 -6.26 -6.49 -10.00
C THR A 89 -7.40 -5.63 -9.47
N ASN A 90 -8.63 -5.90 -9.90
CA ASN A 90 -9.80 -5.18 -9.41
C ASN A 90 -10.05 -5.43 -7.91
N LEU A 91 -9.93 -6.69 -7.47
CA LEU A 91 -10.08 -7.05 -6.06
C LEU A 91 -8.99 -6.40 -5.19
N VAL A 92 -7.74 -6.33 -5.67
CA VAL A 92 -6.65 -5.66 -4.97
C VAL A 92 -6.91 -4.14 -4.88
N ALA A 93 -7.40 -3.51 -5.93
CA ALA A 93 -7.73 -2.08 -5.90
C ALA A 93 -8.82 -1.80 -4.86
N GLU A 94 -9.94 -2.53 -4.89
CA GLU A 94 -11.03 -2.39 -3.91
C GLU A 94 -10.57 -2.68 -2.48
N ALA A 95 -9.78 -3.74 -2.28
CA ALA A 95 -9.22 -4.10 -0.98
C ALA A 95 -8.30 -3.00 -0.43
N SER A 96 -7.51 -2.37 -1.30
CA SER A 96 -6.64 -1.26 -0.93
C SER A 96 -7.43 -0.04 -0.50
N ASP A 97 -8.50 0.29 -1.20
CA ASP A 97 -9.39 1.40 -0.83
C ASP A 97 -10.05 1.15 0.54
N LEU A 98 -10.54 -0.08 0.78
CA LEU A 98 -11.10 -0.47 2.07
C LEU A 98 -10.07 -0.36 3.20
N ALA A 99 -8.86 -0.84 2.98
CA ALA A 99 -7.78 -0.76 3.97
C ALA A 99 -7.37 0.70 4.26
N LEU A 100 -7.41 1.58 3.26
CA LEU A 100 -7.12 3.01 3.43
C LEU A 100 -8.18 3.75 4.26
N MET A 101 -9.42 3.26 4.29
CA MET A 101 -10.48 3.81 5.14
C MET A 101 -10.29 3.49 6.63
N GLU A 102 -9.45 2.52 6.96
CA GLU A 102 -9.14 2.15 8.35
C GLU A 102 -8.06 3.06 8.97
N ASP A 103 -8.42 4.29 9.30
CA ASP A 103 -7.49 5.28 9.86
C ASP A 103 -6.69 4.78 11.07
N ARG A 104 -7.32 3.99 11.96
CA ARG A 104 -6.66 3.46 13.16
C ARG A 104 -5.54 2.48 12.80
N MET A 105 -5.77 1.60 11.83
CA MET A 105 -4.74 0.65 11.38
C MET A 105 -3.60 1.37 10.68
N ARG A 106 -3.92 2.23 9.72
CA ARG A 106 -2.95 3.01 8.96
C ARG A 106 -2.04 3.84 9.86
N VAL A 107 -2.62 4.67 10.71
CA VAL A 107 -1.84 5.51 11.65
C VAL A 107 -1.13 4.65 12.69
N GLY A 108 -1.75 3.55 13.12
CA GLY A 108 -1.18 2.60 14.07
C GLY A 108 0.13 1.98 13.56
N CYS A 109 0.17 1.52 12.30
CA CYS A 109 1.36 0.95 11.69
C CYS A 109 2.52 1.96 11.66
N PHE A 110 2.28 3.19 11.24
CA PHE A 110 3.31 4.24 11.23
C PHE A 110 3.81 4.63 12.63
N ARG A 111 2.95 4.54 13.64
CA ARG A 111 3.35 4.80 15.04
C ARG A 111 4.18 3.67 15.62
N ARG A 112 3.77 2.41 15.39
CA ARG A 112 4.50 1.25 15.91
C ARG A 112 5.89 1.11 15.30
N THR A 113 6.02 1.39 14.01
CA THR A 113 7.32 1.40 13.32
C THR A 113 8.18 2.63 13.64
N GLY A 114 7.65 3.57 14.43
CA GLY A 114 8.41 4.75 14.86
C GLY A 114 8.58 5.84 13.80
N LEU A 115 8.00 5.67 12.61
CA LEU A 115 8.07 6.66 11.53
C LEU A 115 7.29 7.95 11.85
N VAL A 116 6.32 7.86 12.76
CA VAL A 116 5.56 9.02 13.24
C VAL A 116 5.64 9.08 14.76
N LYS A 117 6.45 9.98 15.25
CA LYS A 117 6.45 10.38 16.66
C LYS A 117 5.49 11.56 16.83
N VAL A 118 4.26 11.26 17.28
CA VAL A 118 3.30 12.16 17.95
C VAL A 118 2.85 13.46 17.24
N LYS A 119 1.51 13.61 17.08
CA LYS A 119 0.76 14.83 16.74
C LYS A 119 0.98 15.49 15.37
N VAL A 120 1.29 14.75 14.35
CA VAL A 120 1.15 15.24 12.97
C VAL A 120 -0.21 14.81 12.43
N LYS A 121 -1.01 15.77 11.95
CA LYS A 121 -2.15 15.45 11.08
C LYS A 121 -1.58 14.89 9.79
N ILE A 122 -1.63 13.58 9.61
CA ILE A 122 -1.22 12.96 8.36
C ILE A 122 -2.33 13.24 7.35
N PHE A 123 -2.11 14.17 6.47
CA PHE A 123 -2.91 14.31 5.27
C PHE A 123 -2.48 13.18 4.34
N ALA A 124 -3.27 12.11 4.27
CA ALA A 124 -3.11 11.14 3.20
C ALA A 124 -3.45 11.86 1.89
N CYS A 125 -2.45 12.09 1.08
CA CYS A 125 -2.66 12.49 -0.30
C CYS A 125 -3.19 11.25 -1.04
N CYS A 126 -4.51 11.06 -1.01
CA CYS A 126 -5.16 10.20 -1.98
C CYS A 126 -5.04 10.91 -3.32
N LEU A 127 -4.14 10.45 -4.17
CA LEU A 127 -4.20 10.69 -5.59
C LEU A 127 -5.42 9.91 -6.14
N CYS A 128 -6.61 10.34 -5.76
CA CYS A 128 -7.83 9.96 -6.45
C CYS A 128 -7.94 10.87 -7.67
N HIS A 129 -7.48 10.40 -8.81
CA HIS A 129 -7.93 10.94 -10.08
C HIS A 129 -9.42 10.64 -10.21
N LYS A 130 -10.20 11.72 -10.34
CA LYS A 130 -11.54 11.69 -10.93
C LYS A 130 -11.43 11.38 -12.41
#